data_0d316d82843911e4b24d59c0099dd324
#
_entry.id   0d316d82843911e4b24d59c0099dd324
#
_cell.length_a   1.000
_cell.length_b   1.000
_cell.length_c   1.000
_cell.angle_alpha   90.00
_cell.angle_beta   90.00
_cell.angle_gamma   90.00
#
_symmetry.space_group_name_H-M   'P 1'
#
loop_
_entity.id
_entity.type
_entity.pdbx_description
1 polymer ?
#
loop_
_entity_poly.entity_id
_entity_poly.type
_entity_poly.pdbx_seq_one_letter_code
_entity_poly.pdbx_strand_id
1 'polypeptide(L)'
;MGICVIPNIAIGEIPGTPKSDKEVQLPEAEKTMREYVAHYGSPFGYIQEQGDTVFQQIVPVKNLESVQISSSSVTELDLHTETAFHPYPPDYVFLLCLRGDPTAFTTYANLDTILKKLGETTRKVLRQPWFTTRIDTSFILKGQQDKSIEIPILRGQGQDTRIVYDKFFMRASSTAGRKALEELNQAIKSSVKKVALKSGELMIIDNRKTVHGRLPFTPRYDGTDRWLMRTLVMKQLPPSKNMSGEIVTTVL
;
A
#
# COMPACT_ATOMS: atom_id res chain seq x y z
N MET A 1 -14.56 3.32 -7.36
CA MET A 1 -14.50 1.94 -6.79
C MET A 1 -13.28 1.92 -5.89
N GLY A 2 -13.39 1.55 -4.62
CA GLY A 2 -12.22 1.58 -3.72
C GLY A 2 -11.40 0.29 -3.77
N ILE A 3 -12.07 -0.88 -3.78
CA ILE A 3 -11.47 -2.21 -3.82
C ILE A 3 -12.28 -3.13 -4.70
N CYS A 4 -11.58 -4.04 -5.40
CA CYS A 4 -12.13 -5.17 -6.14
C CYS A 4 -11.32 -6.42 -5.80
N VAL A 5 -11.99 -7.57 -5.64
CA VAL A 5 -11.34 -8.89 -5.53
C VAL A 5 -11.85 -9.75 -6.67
N ILE A 6 -10.95 -10.24 -7.51
CA ILE A 6 -11.22 -11.08 -8.67
C ILE A 6 -10.77 -12.50 -8.33
N PRO A 7 -11.67 -13.48 -8.29
CA PRO A 7 -11.33 -14.87 -7.99
C PRO A 7 -10.81 -15.62 -9.23
N ASN A 8 -10.26 -16.81 -9.00
CA ASN A 8 -9.89 -17.79 -10.02
C ASN A 8 -8.86 -17.29 -11.06
N ILE A 9 -7.90 -16.49 -10.59
CA ILE A 9 -6.77 -16.06 -11.40
C ILE A 9 -5.80 -17.24 -11.58
N ALA A 10 -5.37 -17.49 -12.81
CA ALA A 10 -4.35 -18.49 -13.11
C ALA A 10 -2.99 -17.99 -12.58
N ILE A 11 -2.38 -18.75 -11.67
CA ILE A 11 -1.10 -18.40 -11.02
C ILE A 11 0.05 -19.38 -11.34
N GLY A 12 -0.27 -20.48 -12.06
CA GLY A 12 0.69 -21.54 -12.34
C GLY A 12 1.03 -22.39 -11.10
N GLU A 13 2.11 -23.15 -11.20
CA GLU A 13 2.62 -23.93 -10.08
C GLU A 13 3.36 -23.03 -9.09
N ILE A 14 2.96 -23.08 -7.81
CA ILE A 14 3.53 -22.26 -6.74
C ILE A 14 4.38 -23.10 -5.83
N PRO A 15 5.71 -22.87 -5.79
CA PRO A 15 6.63 -23.60 -4.89
C PRO A 15 6.36 -23.26 -3.43
N GLY A 16 7.13 -23.85 -2.51
CA GLY A 16 7.08 -23.47 -1.09
C GLY A 16 7.32 -21.98 -0.89
N THR A 17 6.58 -21.35 0.04
CA THR A 17 6.77 -19.93 0.37
C THR A 17 8.22 -19.65 0.74
N PRO A 18 8.90 -18.69 0.09
CA PRO A 18 10.30 -18.40 0.37
C PRO A 18 10.47 -17.79 1.77
N LYS A 19 11.66 -17.95 2.35
CA LYS A 19 11.99 -17.41 3.69
C LYS A 19 12.38 -15.91 3.67
N SER A 20 12.43 -15.31 2.50
CA SER A 20 12.75 -13.89 2.31
C SER A 20 11.92 -13.34 1.17
N ASP A 21 11.80 -12.02 1.14
CA ASP A 21 11.14 -11.25 0.08
C ASP A 21 12.02 -11.04 -1.18
N LYS A 22 13.08 -11.83 -1.32
CA LYS A 22 13.91 -11.82 -2.53
C LYS A 22 13.10 -12.35 -3.70
N GLU A 23 13.45 -11.85 -4.88
CA GLU A 23 12.82 -12.22 -6.13
C GLU A 23 12.80 -13.74 -6.35
N VAL A 24 11.60 -14.24 -6.58
CA VAL A 24 11.36 -15.61 -7.05
C VAL A 24 10.65 -15.47 -8.39
N GLN A 25 11.20 -16.05 -9.43
CA GLN A 25 10.60 -15.98 -10.76
C GLN A 25 9.34 -16.84 -10.84
N LEU A 26 8.22 -16.22 -11.13
CA LEU A 26 6.91 -16.86 -11.30
C LEU A 26 6.29 -16.38 -12.62
N PRO A 27 6.82 -16.82 -13.76
CA PRO A 27 6.52 -16.23 -15.07
C PRO A 27 5.04 -16.30 -15.44
N GLU A 28 4.31 -17.33 -15.05
CA GLU A 28 2.87 -17.45 -15.32
C GLU A 28 2.06 -16.44 -14.48
N ALA A 29 2.36 -16.35 -13.18
CA ALA A 29 1.70 -15.39 -12.29
C ALA A 29 2.00 -13.94 -12.71
N GLU A 30 3.25 -13.64 -13.08
CA GLU A 30 3.64 -12.32 -13.57
C GLU A 30 2.98 -11.96 -14.90
N LYS A 31 2.93 -12.90 -15.86
CA LYS A 31 2.23 -12.71 -17.13
C LYS A 31 0.77 -12.37 -16.88
N THR A 32 0.10 -13.18 -16.09
CA THR A 32 -1.32 -12.96 -15.76
C THR A 32 -1.51 -11.62 -15.05
N MET A 33 -0.64 -11.25 -14.10
CA MET A 33 -0.69 -9.96 -13.43
C MET A 33 -0.56 -8.81 -14.43
N ARG A 34 0.38 -8.87 -15.39
CA ARG A 34 0.56 -7.86 -16.44
C ARG A 34 -0.68 -7.69 -17.31
N GLU A 35 -1.36 -8.77 -17.65
CA GLU A 35 -2.61 -8.73 -18.43
C GLU A 35 -3.71 -7.94 -17.69
N TYR A 36 -3.89 -8.17 -16.39
CA TYR A 36 -4.84 -7.40 -15.58
C TYR A 36 -4.43 -5.94 -15.40
N VAL A 37 -3.15 -5.69 -15.13
CA VAL A 37 -2.60 -4.34 -14.95
C VAL A 37 -2.82 -3.47 -16.18
N ALA A 38 -2.70 -4.03 -17.40
CA ALA A 38 -2.85 -3.29 -18.67
C ALA A 38 -4.22 -2.57 -18.79
N HIS A 39 -5.25 -3.03 -18.09
CA HIS A 39 -6.56 -2.36 -18.04
C HIS A 39 -6.59 -1.12 -17.11
N TYR A 40 -5.57 -0.93 -16.27
CA TYR A 40 -5.54 0.12 -15.23
C TYR A 40 -4.43 1.13 -15.46
N GLY A 41 -3.35 0.76 -16.14
CA GLY A 41 -2.20 1.61 -16.40
C GLY A 41 -0.93 0.80 -16.64
N SER A 42 0.21 1.35 -16.23
CA SER A 42 1.51 0.72 -16.35
C SER A 42 2.03 0.25 -15.01
N PRO A 43 2.57 -0.98 -14.90
CA PRO A 43 3.23 -1.44 -13.69
C PRO A 43 4.57 -0.70 -13.52
N PHE A 44 5.00 -0.51 -12.28
CA PHE A 44 6.27 0.11 -12.00
C PHE A 44 6.80 -0.28 -10.60
N GLY A 45 8.09 -0.05 -10.36
CA GLY A 45 8.75 -0.15 -9.07
C GLY A 45 9.48 1.13 -8.71
N TYR A 46 10.02 1.20 -7.49
CA TYR A 46 10.91 2.28 -7.07
C TYR A 46 12.33 1.75 -6.90
N ILE A 47 13.33 2.51 -7.35
CA ILE A 47 14.75 2.15 -7.22
C ILE A 47 15.17 1.91 -5.75
N GLN A 48 14.45 2.50 -4.81
CA GLN A 48 14.73 2.43 -3.38
C GLN A 48 14.03 1.26 -2.68
N GLU A 49 13.13 0.54 -3.36
CA GLU A 49 12.30 -0.53 -2.78
C GLU A 49 12.59 -1.90 -3.42
N GLN A 50 12.82 -2.92 -2.58
CA GLN A 50 13.02 -4.32 -2.97
C GLN A 50 13.93 -4.56 -4.19
N GLY A 51 15.05 -3.80 -4.29
CA GLY A 51 16.02 -4.00 -5.35
C GLY A 51 15.52 -3.63 -6.76
N ASP A 52 14.64 -2.63 -6.86
CA ASP A 52 14.06 -2.13 -8.11
C ASP A 52 13.13 -3.12 -8.85
N THR A 53 12.53 -4.05 -8.13
CA THR A 53 11.60 -5.05 -8.70
C THR A 53 10.22 -4.47 -8.93
N VAL A 54 9.63 -4.78 -10.10
CA VAL A 54 8.25 -4.38 -10.45
C VAL A 54 7.22 -5.32 -9.82
N PHE A 55 7.53 -6.63 -9.71
CA PHE A 55 6.68 -7.64 -9.09
C PHE A 55 7.31 -8.11 -7.79
N GLN A 56 6.85 -7.53 -6.70
CA GLN A 56 7.45 -7.71 -5.38
C GLN A 56 6.82 -8.89 -4.65
N GLN A 57 7.65 -9.64 -3.92
CA GLN A 57 7.19 -10.76 -3.11
C GLN A 57 6.88 -10.30 -1.69
N ILE A 58 5.68 -10.56 -1.21
CA ILE A 58 5.27 -10.26 0.17
C ILE A 58 5.06 -11.57 0.90
N VAL A 59 6.05 -11.90 1.72
CA VAL A 59 6.08 -13.08 2.58
C VAL A 59 6.49 -12.67 3.99
N PRO A 60 6.13 -13.42 5.04
CA PRO A 60 6.63 -13.15 6.38
C PRO A 60 8.13 -13.44 6.45
N VAL A 61 8.90 -12.44 6.90
CA VAL A 61 10.36 -12.55 7.08
C VAL A 61 10.69 -12.50 8.56
N LYS A 62 11.35 -13.54 9.10
CA LYS A 62 11.54 -13.75 10.54
C LYS A 62 12.22 -12.57 11.24
N ASN A 63 13.23 -11.97 10.63
CA ASN A 63 13.97 -10.86 11.22
C ASN A 63 13.21 -9.51 11.11
N LEU A 64 12.07 -9.47 10.40
CA LEU A 64 11.26 -8.28 10.12
C LEU A 64 9.85 -8.37 10.72
N GLU A 65 9.56 -9.42 11.49
CA GLU A 65 8.21 -9.75 11.96
C GLU A 65 7.53 -8.65 12.78
N SER A 66 8.32 -7.79 13.46
CA SER A 66 7.84 -6.71 14.32
C SER A 66 8.03 -5.31 13.73
N VAL A 67 8.45 -5.19 12.46
CA VAL A 67 8.69 -3.92 11.79
C VAL A 67 7.43 -3.45 11.04
N GLN A 68 7.24 -2.12 10.87
CA GLN A 68 6.11 -1.55 10.11
C GLN A 68 6.36 -1.61 8.59
N ILE A 69 6.41 -2.84 8.04
CA ILE A 69 6.59 -3.12 6.61
C ILE A 69 5.71 -4.28 6.15
N SER A 70 5.56 -4.43 4.84
CA SER A 70 4.71 -5.46 4.22
C SER A 70 5.13 -6.90 4.55
N SER A 71 6.43 -7.16 4.72
CA SER A 71 7.02 -8.47 5.07
C SER A 71 7.00 -8.79 6.58
N SER A 72 6.42 -7.92 7.42
CA SER A 72 6.19 -8.21 8.83
C SER A 72 5.02 -9.17 9.04
N SER A 73 4.83 -9.65 10.28
CA SER A 73 3.78 -10.63 10.59
C SER A 73 3.11 -10.41 11.95
N VAL A 74 3.88 -10.39 13.04
CA VAL A 74 3.34 -10.34 14.40
C VAL A 74 2.87 -8.96 14.85
N THR A 75 3.26 -7.91 14.12
CA THR A 75 2.74 -6.57 14.33
C THR A 75 1.66 -6.21 13.32
N GLU A 76 0.71 -5.36 13.71
CA GLU A 76 -0.25 -4.77 12.78
C GLU A 76 0.49 -3.86 11.80
N LEU A 77 0.31 -4.06 10.51
CA LEU A 77 0.68 -3.06 9.52
C LEU A 77 -0.41 -2.00 9.52
N ASP A 78 -0.07 -0.83 10.03
CA ASP A 78 -1.00 0.27 10.20
C ASP A 78 -1.63 0.72 8.86
N LEU A 79 -2.84 1.22 8.93
CA LEU A 79 -3.57 1.69 7.74
C LEU A 79 -2.86 2.87 7.10
N HIS A 80 -2.58 2.76 5.79
CA HIS A 80 -1.88 3.75 4.99
C HIS A 80 -2.38 3.76 3.54
N THR A 81 -2.05 4.79 2.82
CA THR A 81 -1.99 4.79 1.36
C THR A 81 -0.55 4.50 0.95
N GLU A 82 -0.36 3.70 -0.09
CA GLU A 82 0.97 3.30 -0.56
C GLU A 82 1.81 4.54 -0.89
N THR A 83 3.04 4.60 -0.35
CA THR A 83 4.04 5.67 -0.58
C THR A 83 3.46 7.09 -0.43
N ALA A 84 2.75 7.35 0.67
CA ALA A 84 2.09 8.63 0.97
C ALA A 84 3.02 9.86 0.91
N PHE A 85 4.30 9.66 1.11
CA PHE A 85 5.37 10.66 1.10
C PHE A 85 5.95 10.94 -0.31
N HIS A 86 5.72 10.05 -1.29
CA HIS A 86 6.38 10.13 -2.58
C HIS A 86 5.67 11.10 -3.54
N PRO A 87 6.40 11.89 -4.38
CA PRO A 87 5.78 12.77 -5.36
C PRO A 87 5.03 12.00 -6.47
N TYR A 88 5.38 10.74 -6.68
CA TYR A 88 4.76 9.82 -7.64
C TYR A 88 4.19 8.58 -6.93
N PRO A 89 3.13 8.72 -6.11
CA PRO A 89 2.49 7.56 -5.49
C PRO A 89 1.72 6.74 -6.53
N PRO A 90 1.54 5.42 -6.35
CA PRO A 90 0.75 4.62 -7.27
C PRO A 90 -0.73 5.03 -7.26
N ASP A 91 -1.39 4.92 -8.42
CA ASP A 91 -2.85 5.02 -8.51
C ASP A 91 -3.52 3.76 -7.95
N TYR A 92 -2.91 2.59 -8.19
CA TYR A 92 -3.42 1.31 -7.73
C TYR A 92 -2.33 0.43 -7.14
N VAL A 93 -2.73 -0.41 -6.19
CA VAL A 93 -1.94 -1.54 -5.67
C VAL A 93 -2.64 -2.83 -6.04
N PHE A 94 -1.90 -3.73 -6.67
CA PHE A 94 -2.36 -5.06 -7.06
C PHE A 94 -1.72 -6.09 -6.13
N LEU A 95 -2.54 -6.94 -5.52
CA LEU A 95 -2.10 -8.01 -4.63
C LEU A 95 -2.67 -9.34 -5.15
N LEU A 96 -1.85 -10.13 -5.84
CA LEU A 96 -2.20 -11.47 -6.27
C LEU A 96 -1.80 -12.47 -5.17
N CYS A 97 -2.76 -13.21 -4.67
CA CYS A 97 -2.52 -14.23 -3.66
C CYS A 97 -2.00 -15.53 -4.30
N LEU A 98 -0.74 -15.82 -4.10
CA LEU A 98 -0.09 -17.06 -4.53
C LEU A 98 -0.38 -18.18 -3.54
N ARG A 99 -0.27 -17.88 -2.24
CA ARG A 99 -0.67 -18.79 -1.15
C ARG A 99 -1.42 -18.02 -0.07
N GLY A 100 -2.66 -18.42 0.20
CA GLY A 100 -3.50 -17.83 1.23
C GLY A 100 -3.19 -18.35 2.63
N ASP A 101 -3.47 -17.52 3.64
CA ASP A 101 -3.56 -17.93 5.03
C ASP A 101 -4.85 -17.36 5.61
N PRO A 102 -5.76 -18.20 6.15
CA PRO A 102 -7.07 -17.78 6.62
C PRO A 102 -6.99 -16.88 7.86
N THR A 103 -5.84 -16.79 8.54
CA THR A 103 -5.60 -15.92 9.70
C THR A 103 -4.98 -14.58 9.34
N ALA A 104 -4.38 -14.44 8.14
CA ALA A 104 -3.68 -13.26 7.69
C ALA A 104 -4.61 -12.31 6.92
N PHE A 105 -5.29 -11.43 7.65
CA PHE A 105 -6.27 -10.50 7.07
C PHE A 105 -5.61 -9.23 6.56
N THR A 106 -5.86 -8.90 5.29
CA THR A 106 -5.70 -7.53 4.78
C THR A 106 -6.87 -6.69 5.27
N THR A 107 -6.57 -5.51 5.83
CA THR A 107 -7.58 -4.54 6.29
C THR A 107 -7.67 -3.37 5.33
N TYR A 108 -8.85 -2.75 5.24
CA TYR A 108 -9.05 -1.59 4.37
C TYR A 108 -10.25 -0.74 4.78
N ALA A 109 -10.22 0.55 4.43
CA ALA A 109 -11.37 1.43 4.56
C ALA A 109 -11.46 2.37 3.34
N ASN A 110 -12.65 2.44 2.74
CA ASN A 110 -12.91 3.26 1.55
C ASN A 110 -13.20 4.71 1.93
N LEU A 111 -12.63 5.65 1.18
CA LEU A 111 -12.78 7.08 1.39
C LEU A 111 -14.24 7.54 1.43
N ASP A 112 -15.10 7.03 0.54
CA ASP A 112 -16.52 7.43 0.51
C ASP A 112 -17.23 7.09 1.82
N THR A 113 -16.87 5.96 2.45
CA THR A 113 -17.43 5.56 3.75
C THR A 113 -16.86 6.44 4.87
N ILE A 114 -15.58 6.77 4.81
CA ILE A 114 -14.90 7.66 5.76
C ILE A 114 -15.50 9.05 5.70
N LEU A 115 -15.65 9.63 4.49
CA LEU A 115 -16.18 10.96 4.30
C LEU A 115 -17.60 11.11 4.86
N LYS A 116 -18.46 10.11 4.76
CA LYS A 116 -19.82 10.14 5.34
C LYS A 116 -19.84 10.36 6.86
N LYS A 117 -18.73 10.04 7.54
CA LYS A 117 -18.58 10.16 9.00
C LYS A 117 -17.88 11.43 9.43
N LEU A 118 -17.36 12.23 8.50
CA LEU A 118 -16.64 13.47 8.77
C LEU A 118 -17.54 14.68 8.55
N GLY A 119 -17.52 15.62 9.48
CA GLY A 119 -18.14 16.93 9.34
C GLY A 119 -17.44 17.80 8.26
N GLU A 120 -18.15 18.78 7.74
CA GLU A 120 -17.60 19.65 6.69
C GLU A 120 -16.38 20.47 7.16
N THR A 121 -16.43 20.97 8.39
CA THR A 121 -15.29 21.69 9.00
C THR A 121 -14.03 20.82 9.03
N THR A 122 -14.16 19.58 9.46
CA THR A 122 -13.06 18.59 9.48
C THR A 122 -12.53 18.36 8.09
N ARG A 123 -13.40 18.15 7.09
CA ARG A 123 -12.97 17.96 5.69
C ARG A 123 -12.22 19.19 5.14
N LYS A 124 -12.64 20.42 5.51
CA LYS A 124 -11.94 21.66 5.13
C LYS A 124 -10.54 21.73 5.75
N VAL A 125 -10.40 21.36 7.03
CA VAL A 125 -9.12 21.31 7.74
C VAL A 125 -8.21 20.26 7.12
N LEU A 126 -8.71 19.05 6.82
CA LEU A 126 -7.93 17.97 6.20
C LEU A 126 -7.41 18.31 4.79
N ARG A 127 -7.91 19.36 4.15
CA ARG A 127 -7.43 19.90 2.87
C ARG A 127 -6.30 20.92 3.00
N GLN A 128 -5.98 21.35 4.23
CA GLN A 128 -4.88 22.27 4.48
C GLN A 128 -3.55 21.51 4.57
N PRO A 129 -2.42 22.10 4.17
CA PRO A 129 -1.10 21.50 4.29
C PRO A 129 -0.58 21.57 5.74
N TRP A 130 -1.39 21.13 6.69
CA TRP A 130 -1.07 21.17 8.13
C TRP A 130 -0.71 19.80 8.67
N PHE A 131 -0.40 18.86 7.79
CA PHE A 131 -0.05 17.50 8.17
C PHE A 131 1.30 17.15 7.60
N THR A 132 2.10 16.48 8.42
CA THR A 132 3.39 15.95 8.00
C THR A 132 3.35 14.44 7.95
N THR A 133 4.00 13.87 6.95
CA THR A 133 4.37 12.46 6.93
C THR A 133 5.87 12.32 6.80
N ARG A 134 6.39 11.13 7.04
CA ARG A 134 7.82 10.83 6.93
C ARG A 134 8.05 9.85 5.78
N ILE A 135 9.28 9.80 5.30
CA ILE A 135 9.73 8.81 4.34
C ILE A 135 9.79 7.46 5.06
N ASP A 136 9.24 6.42 4.44
CA ASP A 136 9.37 5.05 4.94
C ASP A 136 10.86 4.65 5.03
N THR A 137 11.21 3.91 6.06
CA THR A 137 12.61 3.49 6.30
C THR A 137 13.17 2.65 5.16
N SER A 138 12.33 1.92 4.42
CA SER A 138 12.71 1.16 3.22
C SER A 138 13.18 2.06 2.06
N PHE A 139 12.77 3.35 2.06
CA PHE A 139 13.15 4.34 1.04
C PHE A 139 14.34 5.21 1.46
N ILE A 140 14.83 5.11 2.70
CA ILE A 140 15.96 5.91 3.17
C ILE A 140 17.25 5.21 2.77
N LEU A 141 17.99 5.81 1.82
CA LEU A 141 19.33 5.35 1.46
C LEU A 141 20.33 5.64 2.57
N LYS A 142 21.36 4.80 2.68
CA LYS A 142 22.42 4.96 3.69
C LYS A 142 23.04 6.37 3.61
N GLY A 143 22.93 7.13 4.70
CA GLY A 143 23.44 8.51 4.79
C GLY A 143 22.43 9.61 4.44
N GLN A 144 21.20 9.26 4.04
CA GLN A 144 20.12 10.25 3.91
C GLN A 144 19.52 10.60 5.27
N GLN A 145 19.13 11.88 5.40
CA GLN A 145 18.37 12.33 6.57
C GLN A 145 16.89 12.03 6.38
N ASP A 146 16.25 11.58 7.44
CA ASP A 146 14.80 11.45 7.52
C ASP A 146 14.15 12.85 7.40
N LYS A 147 13.32 13.02 6.37
CA LYS A 147 12.63 14.27 6.07
C LYS A 147 11.15 14.15 6.34
N SER A 148 10.58 15.16 7.01
CA SER A 148 9.14 15.36 7.07
C SER A 148 8.67 16.14 5.84
N ILE A 149 7.55 15.70 5.28
CA ILE A 149 6.92 16.32 4.11
C ILE A 149 5.55 16.84 4.54
N GLU A 150 5.31 18.14 4.34
CA GLU A 150 4.00 18.74 4.61
C GLU A 150 3.04 18.48 3.47
N ILE A 151 1.87 17.95 3.81
CA ILE A 151 0.86 17.57 2.83
C ILE A 151 -0.56 17.82 3.35
N PRO A 152 -1.54 18.09 2.48
CA PRO A 152 -2.95 17.90 2.80
C PRO A 152 -3.30 16.42 2.76
N ILE A 153 -4.14 15.97 3.70
CA ILE A 153 -4.66 14.59 3.72
C ILE A 153 -5.72 14.38 2.64
N LEU A 154 -6.63 15.34 2.45
CA LEU A 154 -7.63 15.30 1.38
C LEU A 154 -7.23 16.23 0.24
N ARG A 155 -7.18 15.68 -0.97
CA ARG A 155 -6.88 16.41 -2.22
C ARG A 155 -8.05 16.33 -3.19
N GLY A 156 -8.16 17.28 -4.11
CA GLY A 156 -9.24 17.31 -5.10
C GLY A 156 -10.61 17.67 -4.49
N GLN A 157 -11.68 17.63 -5.27
CA GLN A 157 -13.05 17.99 -4.85
C GLN A 157 -14.08 17.01 -5.44
N GLY A 158 -15.26 16.95 -4.81
CA GLY A 158 -16.36 16.10 -5.28
C GLY A 158 -15.92 14.64 -5.46
N GLN A 159 -16.21 14.07 -6.62
CA GLN A 159 -15.85 12.69 -6.94
C GLN A 159 -14.33 12.48 -7.11
N ASP A 160 -13.57 13.53 -7.41
CA ASP A 160 -12.11 13.47 -7.53
C ASP A 160 -11.39 13.60 -6.19
N THR A 161 -12.13 13.69 -5.06
CA THR A 161 -11.51 13.71 -3.74
C THR A 161 -10.67 12.46 -3.54
N ARG A 162 -9.42 12.65 -3.12
CA ARG A 162 -8.42 11.60 -2.87
C ARG A 162 -7.93 11.72 -1.45
N ILE A 163 -7.46 10.61 -0.88
CA ILE A 163 -6.84 10.56 0.45
C ILE A 163 -5.36 10.23 0.32
N VAL A 164 -4.54 10.91 1.12
CA VAL A 164 -3.13 10.57 1.37
C VAL A 164 -2.99 10.43 2.88
N TYR A 165 -2.65 9.25 3.34
CA TYR A 165 -2.71 8.96 4.76
C TYR A 165 -1.70 7.89 5.17
N ASP A 166 -1.11 8.06 6.33
CA ASP A 166 -0.28 7.08 6.99
C ASP A 166 -0.49 7.19 8.50
N LYS A 167 -1.09 6.17 9.11
CA LYS A 167 -1.41 6.19 10.53
C LYS A 167 -0.15 6.24 11.40
N PHE A 168 0.91 5.56 10.97
CA PHE A 168 2.15 5.44 11.76
C PHE A 168 2.97 6.74 11.75
N PHE A 169 3.13 7.37 10.58
CA PHE A 169 4.00 8.54 10.42
C PHE A 169 3.28 9.89 10.48
N MET A 170 1.99 9.93 10.20
CA MET A 170 1.29 11.22 10.05
C MET A 170 1.13 11.97 11.37
N ARG A 171 1.46 13.26 11.34
CA ARG A 171 1.32 14.20 12.46
C ARG A 171 0.67 15.48 11.96
N ALA A 172 0.11 16.27 12.89
CA ALA A 172 -0.50 17.57 12.57
C ALA A 172 0.27 18.70 13.25
N SER A 173 0.52 19.79 12.53
CA SER A 173 1.27 20.96 13.00
C SER A 173 0.42 21.95 13.82
N SER A 174 -0.93 21.89 13.72
CA SER A 174 -1.83 22.82 14.38
C SER A 174 -2.84 22.12 15.31
N THR A 175 -3.45 22.86 16.24
CA THR A 175 -4.50 22.33 17.13
C THR A 175 -5.74 21.90 16.34
N ALA A 176 -6.15 22.69 15.35
CA ALA A 176 -7.25 22.31 14.46
C ALA A 176 -6.92 21.07 13.63
N GLY A 177 -5.67 20.97 13.13
CA GLY A 177 -5.17 19.79 12.44
C GLY A 177 -5.17 18.55 13.31
N ARG A 178 -4.71 18.64 14.57
CA ARG A 178 -4.73 17.50 15.52
C ARG A 178 -6.14 16.99 15.75
N LYS A 179 -7.09 17.87 16.00
CA LYS A 179 -8.51 17.51 16.16
C LYS A 179 -9.06 16.82 14.91
N ALA A 180 -8.80 17.41 13.72
CA ALA A 180 -9.26 16.83 12.46
C ALA A 180 -8.63 15.47 12.17
N LEU A 181 -7.35 15.26 12.50
CA LEU A 181 -6.66 13.99 12.35
C LEU A 181 -7.25 12.92 13.30
N GLU A 182 -7.58 13.30 14.53
CA GLU A 182 -8.24 12.40 15.49
C GLU A 182 -9.64 11.98 15.00
N GLU A 183 -10.46 12.91 14.53
CA GLU A 183 -11.77 12.61 13.94
C GLU A 183 -11.64 11.71 12.70
N LEU A 184 -10.64 11.95 11.85
CA LEU A 184 -10.33 11.08 10.72
C LEU A 184 -9.96 9.67 11.18
N ASN A 185 -9.09 9.53 12.17
CA ASN A 185 -8.67 8.23 12.73
C ASN A 185 -9.88 7.43 13.25
N GLN A 186 -10.80 8.09 13.94
CA GLN A 186 -12.05 7.50 14.42
C GLN A 186 -12.96 7.07 13.26
N ALA A 187 -13.11 7.93 12.24
CA ALA A 187 -13.90 7.62 11.04
C ALA A 187 -13.31 6.43 10.27
N ILE A 188 -11.99 6.38 10.11
CA ILE A 188 -11.28 5.25 9.50
C ILE A 188 -11.52 3.98 10.32
N LYS A 189 -11.21 3.99 11.63
CA LYS A 189 -11.35 2.84 12.54
C LYS A 189 -12.74 2.24 12.48
N SER A 190 -13.79 3.07 12.47
CA SER A 190 -15.18 2.60 12.40
C SER A 190 -15.63 2.19 10.99
N SER A 191 -14.77 2.33 9.97
CA SER A 191 -15.05 1.98 8.55
C SER A 191 -14.24 0.79 8.06
N VAL A 192 -13.35 0.25 8.90
CA VAL A 192 -12.45 -0.85 8.53
C VAL A 192 -13.25 -2.11 8.21
N LYS A 193 -12.87 -2.72 7.08
CA LYS A 193 -13.23 -4.07 6.68
C LYS A 193 -11.99 -4.93 6.60
N LYS A 194 -12.14 -6.24 6.56
CA LYS A 194 -11.04 -7.19 6.44
C LYS A 194 -11.36 -8.31 5.47
N VAL A 195 -10.32 -8.83 4.82
CA VAL A 195 -10.41 -9.97 3.91
C VAL A 195 -9.16 -10.85 4.06
N ALA A 196 -9.34 -12.16 4.13
CA ALA A 196 -8.27 -13.14 3.97
C ALA A 196 -8.29 -13.61 2.52
N LEU A 197 -7.29 -13.24 1.73
CA LEU A 197 -7.19 -13.65 0.33
C LEU A 197 -6.87 -15.14 0.22
N LYS A 198 -7.51 -15.80 -0.75
CA LYS A 198 -7.25 -17.19 -1.11
C LYS A 198 -6.33 -17.28 -2.32
N SER A 199 -5.63 -18.40 -2.48
CA SER A 199 -4.78 -18.63 -3.66
C SER A 199 -5.60 -18.43 -4.95
N GLY A 200 -5.04 -17.69 -5.91
CA GLY A 200 -5.72 -17.32 -7.14
C GLY A 200 -6.71 -16.16 -7.00
N GLU A 201 -6.72 -15.42 -5.90
CA GLU A 201 -7.49 -14.17 -5.78
C GLU A 201 -6.58 -12.96 -6.02
N LEU A 202 -7.03 -12.05 -6.88
CA LEU A 202 -6.39 -10.76 -7.17
C LEU A 202 -7.19 -9.64 -6.51
N MET A 203 -6.57 -8.96 -5.53
CA MET A 203 -7.13 -7.76 -4.93
C MET A 203 -6.54 -6.52 -5.60
N ILE A 204 -7.42 -5.67 -6.11
CA ILE A 204 -7.06 -4.38 -6.71
C ILE A 204 -7.54 -3.26 -5.78
N ILE A 205 -6.63 -2.43 -5.33
CA ILE A 205 -6.86 -1.31 -4.42
C ILE A 205 -6.69 0.00 -5.18
N ASP A 206 -7.73 0.84 -5.26
CA ASP A 206 -7.54 2.24 -5.68
C ASP A 206 -6.88 3.00 -4.51
N ASN A 207 -5.59 3.22 -4.63
CA ASN A 207 -4.75 3.83 -3.60
C ASN A 207 -5.14 5.28 -3.28
N ARG A 208 -5.85 5.94 -4.20
CA ARG A 208 -6.34 7.31 -4.02
C ARG A 208 -7.64 7.37 -3.21
N LYS A 209 -8.34 6.24 -3.09
CA LYS A 209 -9.68 6.12 -2.49
C LYS A 209 -9.74 5.18 -1.30
N THR A 210 -8.63 4.55 -0.94
CA THR A 210 -8.62 3.49 0.06
C THR A 210 -7.36 3.55 0.90
N VAL A 211 -7.51 3.48 2.21
CA VAL A 211 -6.43 3.15 3.12
C VAL A 211 -6.45 1.65 3.38
N HIS A 212 -5.28 1.03 3.44
CA HIS A 212 -5.15 -0.41 3.65
C HIS A 212 -4.02 -0.75 4.63
N GLY A 213 -4.05 -1.96 5.14
CA GLY A 213 -3.08 -2.47 6.11
C GLY A 213 -3.25 -3.97 6.31
N ARG A 214 -2.75 -4.51 7.41
CA ARG A 214 -2.82 -5.95 7.70
C ARG A 214 -2.90 -6.18 9.21
N LEU A 215 -3.81 -7.07 9.63
CA LEU A 215 -3.82 -7.54 11.02
C LEU A 215 -2.61 -8.43 11.31
N PRO A 216 -2.15 -8.51 12.56
CA PRO A 216 -1.15 -9.49 12.97
C PRO A 216 -1.58 -10.91 12.63
N PHE A 217 -0.62 -11.76 12.29
CA PHE A 217 -0.80 -13.20 12.16
C PHE A 217 0.46 -13.93 12.59
N THR A 218 0.35 -15.22 12.88
CA THR A 218 1.48 -16.05 13.32
C THR A 218 2.01 -16.84 12.13
N PRO A 219 3.22 -16.55 11.63
CA PRO A 219 3.84 -17.31 10.56
C PRO A 219 4.42 -18.63 11.08
N ARG A 220 4.54 -19.62 10.18
CA ARG A 220 5.10 -20.95 10.46
C ARG A 220 6.56 -21.08 10.04
N TYR A 221 6.96 -20.34 9.01
CA TYR A 221 8.30 -20.39 8.38
C TYR A 221 8.69 -21.78 7.84
N ASP A 222 7.70 -22.57 7.44
CA ASP A 222 7.84 -23.94 6.97
C ASP A 222 7.58 -24.13 5.47
N GLY A 223 7.42 -23.03 4.73
CA GLY A 223 7.10 -23.03 3.31
C GLY A 223 5.60 -23.03 3.00
N THR A 224 4.72 -22.95 4.03
CA THR A 224 3.27 -22.93 3.87
C THR A 224 2.65 -21.57 4.23
N ASP A 225 3.46 -20.57 4.50
CA ASP A 225 3.03 -19.23 4.89
C ASP A 225 2.35 -18.46 3.75
N ARG A 226 1.58 -17.45 4.15
CA ARG A 226 0.99 -16.47 3.24
C ARG A 226 2.03 -15.92 2.27
N TRP A 227 1.67 -15.92 0.98
CA TRP A 227 2.51 -15.37 -0.06
C TRP A 227 1.68 -14.54 -1.05
N LEU A 228 1.96 -13.25 -1.16
CA LEU A 228 1.38 -12.37 -2.17
C LEU A 228 2.45 -11.90 -3.14
N MET A 229 2.06 -11.73 -4.39
CA MET A 229 2.78 -10.91 -5.37
C MET A 229 2.13 -9.54 -5.42
N ARG A 230 2.91 -8.48 -5.20
CA ARG A 230 2.46 -7.09 -5.30
C ARG A 230 3.02 -6.44 -6.55
N THR A 231 2.23 -5.62 -7.23
CA THR A 231 2.75 -4.62 -8.17
C THR A 231 2.03 -3.29 -7.98
N LEU A 232 2.76 -2.22 -8.23
CA LEU A 232 2.27 -0.85 -8.17
C LEU A 232 1.92 -0.39 -9.58
N VAL A 233 0.85 0.38 -9.73
CA VAL A 233 0.33 0.77 -11.06
C VAL A 233 0.03 2.24 -11.10
N MET A 234 0.51 2.93 -12.14
CA MET A 234 0.14 4.31 -12.46
C MET A 234 -0.63 4.38 -13.77
N LYS A 235 -1.66 5.23 -13.82
CA LYS A 235 -2.35 5.59 -15.06
C LYS A 235 -1.46 6.37 -16.00
N GLN A 236 -0.60 7.21 -15.44
CA GLN A 236 0.36 8.04 -16.16
C GLN A 236 1.70 7.98 -15.42
N LEU A 237 2.69 7.40 -16.08
CA LEU A 237 4.05 7.34 -15.55
C LEU A 237 4.66 8.73 -15.39
N PRO A 238 5.62 8.91 -14.47
CA PRO A 238 6.41 10.12 -14.35
C PRO A 238 7.11 10.51 -15.65
N PRO A 239 7.59 11.77 -15.77
CA PRO A 239 8.43 12.17 -16.90
C PRO A 239 9.63 11.22 -17.06
N SER A 240 10.04 10.97 -18.31
CA SER A 240 11.10 9.99 -18.64
C SER A 240 12.42 10.21 -17.90
N LYS A 241 12.76 11.48 -17.58
CA LYS A 241 13.94 11.82 -16.77
C LYS A 241 13.94 11.25 -15.35
N ASN A 242 12.77 10.81 -14.87
CA ASN A 242 12.56 10.23 -13.54
C ASN A 242 12.29 8.72 -13.61
N MET A 243 12.57 8.11 -14.78
CA MET A 243 12.32 6.69 -15.04
C MET A 243 13.56 6.00 -15.64
N SER A 244 13.73 4.74 -15.30
CA SER A 244 14.62 3.80 -15.99
C SER A 244 13.81 2.54 -16.30
N GLY A 245 13.36 2.39 -17.54
CA GLY A 245 12.37 1.36 -17.87
C GLY A 245 11.08 1.53 -17.06
N GLU A 246 10.69 0.49 -16.33
CA GLU A 246 9.54 0.48 -15.43
C GLU A 246 9.88 0.97 -13.98
N ILE A 247 11.08 1.51 -13.75
CA ILE A 247 11.56 1.90 -12.41
C ILE A 247 11.56 3.43 -12.27
N VAL A 248 10.90 3.92 -11.21
CA VAL A 248 10.98 5.32 -10.78
C VAL A 248 12.34 5.55 -10.11
N THR A 249 13.13 6.45 -10.67
CA THR A 249 14.50 6.74 -10.22
C THR A 249 14.62 7.97 -9.31
N THR A 250 13.48 8.61 -9.00
CA THR A 250 13.45 9.76 -8.09
C THR A 250 13.85 9.32 -6.69
N VAL A 251 14.96 9.86 -6.19
CA VAL A 251 15.44 9.70 -4.82
C VAL A 251 14.97 10.90 -4.00
N LEU A 252 14.44 10.66 -2.79
CA LEU A 252 13.84 11.65 -1.89
C LEU A 252 14.83 12.29 -0.94
#